data_8ae05212fb692e4f5cfc1d1acb9f0f3f
#
_entry.id   8ae05212fb692e4f5cfc1d1acb9f0f3f
#
_cell.length_a   1.000
_cell.length_b   1.000
_cell.length_c   1.000
_cell.angle_alpha   90.00
_cell.angle_beta   90.00
_cell.angle_gamma   90.00
#
_symmetry.space_group_name_H-M   'P 1'
#
loop_
_entity.id
_entity.type
_entity.pdbx_description
1 polymer ?
#
loop_
_entity_poly.entity_id
_entity_poly.type
_entity_poly.pdbx_seq_one_letter_code
_entity_poly.pdbx_strand_id
1 'polypeptide(L)'
;DQAKYIGWQGAFYNLAKLVATGGLVWLAGWLYEGFSTSGTASFDAYVRSWTVVLLLLCVTLVALGLYHLRALPSGGSASEGRSLRDGLSGLKEVIAAFFTKRHIWYYIAFIILYRLGEGFVMKIVPLFLKADTASGGLGLTNQQIGLYYGTFGAGAFLIGSLLAGYYIARRGLRRTLFTLCCIFNLPFGVYALLAWFQPSSMWLVGGGIVVEYFGYGFGFVGLTLFMMQQVAPGRHQMAHYAFASGIMNLSVMLTGMASGFLSDLMSYRIFFLAVMLATIPAFVITRLVPFTYDDKPNDK
;
A
#
# COMPACT_ATOMS: atom_id res chain seq x y z
N ASP A 1 -17.01 -5.06 13.29
CA ASP A 1 -16.24 -6.19 12.72
C ASP A 1 -15.53 -5.85 11.38
N GLN A 2 -16.12 -5.00 10.50
CA GLN A 2 -15.53 -4.62 9.21
C GLN A 2 -14.08 -4.10 9.34
N ALA A 3 -13.78 -3.26 10.34
CA ALA A 3 -12.44 -2.73 10.57
C ALA A 3 -11.41 -3.81 10.89
N LYS A 4 -11.81 -4.83 11.66
CA LYS A 4 -10.94 -5.98 11.96
C LYS A 4 -10.62 -6.77 10.70
N TYR A 5 -11.64 -7.05 9.87
CA TYR A 5 -11.45 -7.78 8.61
C TYR A 5 -10.54 -7.03 7.64
N ILE A 6 -10.63 -5.70 7.55
CA ILE A 6 -9.73 -4.89 6.72
C ILE A 6 -8.29 -4.95 7.25
N GLY A 7 -8.11 -4.93 8.57
CA GLY A 7 -6.79 -5.12 9.18
C GLY A 7 -6.18 -6.47 8.78
N TRP A 8 -6.95 -7.56 8.87
CA TRP A 8 -6.52 -8.88 8.43
C TRP A 8 -6.26 -8.94 6.93
N GLN A 9 -7.14 -8.35 6.11
CA GLN A 9 -6.95 -8.27 4.65
C GLN A 9 -5.64 -7.57 4.29
N GLY A 10 -5.35 -6.43 4.94
CA GLY A 10 -4.10 -5.70 4.74
C GLY A 10 -2.87 -6.53 5.14
N ALA A 11 -2.97 -7.26 6.26
CA ALA A 11 -1.92 -8.15 6.74
C ALA A 11 -1.64 -9.28 5.74
N PHE A 12 -2.66 -10.02 5.29
CA PHE A 12 -2.51 -11.11 4.32
C PHE A 12 -2.06 -10.62 2.94
N TYR A 13 -2.52 -9.44 2.50
CA TYR A 13 -2.04 -8.82 1.27
C TYR A 13 -0.51 -8.59 1.30
N ASN A 14 0.00 -8.03 2.40
CA ASN A 14 1.43 -7.79 2.52
C ASN A 14 2.23 -9.08 2.74
N LEU A 15 1.69 -10.06 3.43
CA LEU A 15 2.30 -11.38 3.55
C LEU A 15 2.44 -12.04 2.16
N ALA A 16 1.38 -12.01 1.36
CA ALA A 16 1.40 -12.54 -0.01
C ALA A 16 2.42 -11.79 -0.89
N LYS A 17 2.50 -10.46 -0.74
CA LYS A 17 3.50 -9.63 -1.43
C LYS A 17 4.93 -10.02 -1.02
N LEU A 18 5.18 -10.22 0.28
CA LEU A 18 6.49 -10.64 0.80
C LEU A 18 6.88 -12.02 0.23
N VAL A 19 5.96 -12.98 0.23
CA VAL A 19 6.19 -14.31 -0.34
C VAL A 19 6.47 -14.21 -1.84
N ALA A 20 5.73 -13.40 -2.57
CA ALA A 20 5.90 -13.25 -4.01
C ALA A 20 7.22 -12.54 -4.38
N THR A 21 7.53 -11.41 -3.74
CA THR A 21 8.70 -10.61 -4.10
C THR A 21 10.01 -11.05 -3.43
N GLY A 22 9.93 -11.71 -2.28
CA GLY A 22 11.08 -12.25 -1.56
C GLY A 22 11.22 -13.76 -1.74
N GLY A 23 10.20 -14.52 -1.33
CA GLY A 23 10.26 -15.99 -1.31
C GLY A 23 10.41 -16.62 -2.68
N LEU A 24 9.61 -16.19 -3.68
CA LEU A 24 9.69 -16.75 -5.02
C LEU A 24 10.95 -16.32 -5.78
N VAL A 25 11.43 -15.11 -5.54
CA VAL A 25 12.72 -14.65 -6.12
C VAL A 25 13.89 -15.40 -5.51
N TRP A 26 13.86 -15.63 -4.19
CA TRP A 26 14.84 -16.47 -3.51
C TRP A 26 14.82 -17.92 -4.06
N LEU A 27 13.63 -18.49 -4.23
CA LEU A 27 13.45 -19.84 -4.81
C LEU A 27 14.02 -19.90 -6.23
N ALA A 28 13.79 -18.86 -7.06
CA ALA A 28 14.36 -18.80 -8.41
C ALA A 28 15.90 -18.80 -8.38
N GLY A 29 16.50 -18.06 -7.43
CA GLY A 29 17.96 -18.06 -7.22
C GLY A 29 18.50 -19.42 -6.79
N TRP A 30 17.85 -20.05 -5.83
CA TRP A 30 18.22 -21.39 -5.35
C TRP A 30 18.13 -22.46 -6.45
N LEU A 31 17.06 -22.43 -7.25
CA LEU A 31 16.90 -23.33 -8.40
C LEU A 31 17.95 -23.05 -9.48
N TYR A 32 18.30 -21.77 -9.69
CA TYR A 32 19.34 -21.40 -10.64
C TYR A 32 20.70 -22.01 -10.25
N GLU A 33 21.09 -21.94 -8.99
CA GLU A 33 22.31 -22.57 -8.48
C GLU A 33 22.28 -24.07 -8.67
N GLY A 34 21.13 -24.72 -8.44
CA GLY A 34 20.93 -26.15 -8.64
C GLY A 34 20.99 -26.61 -10.12
N PHE A 35 20.56 -25.76 -11.06
CA PHE A 35 20.58 -26.05 -12.50
C PHE A 35 21.87 -25.61 -13.19
N SER A 36 22.67 -24.76 -12.55
CA SER A 36 23.95 -24.28 -13.08
C SER A 36 25.06 -25.28 -12.76
N THR A 37 25.41 -26.10 -13.72
CA THR A 37 26.59 -27.01 -13.63
C THR A 37 27.85 -26.21 -13.97
N SER A 38 28.78 -26.07 -13.02
CA SER A 38 30.16 -25.53 -13.23
C SER A 38 30.31 -23.99 -13.23
N GLY A 39 29.68 -23.22 -12.32
CA GLY A 39 30.14 -21.85 -12.01
C GLY A 39 30.06 -20.80 -13.13
N THR A 40 29.65 -21.17 -14.35
CA THR A 40 29.41 -20.27 -15.47
C THR A 40 27.93 -19.90 -15.57
N ALA A 41 27.63 -18.61 -15.70
CA ALA A 41 26.29 -18.14 -15.91
C ALA A 41 25.65 -18.80 -17.13
N SER A 42 24.63 -19.63 -16.91
CA SER A 42 23.92 -20.35 -17.96
C SER A 42 22.55 -19.73 -18.17
N PHE A 43 22.30 -19.25 -19.39
CA PHE A 43 20.99 -18.72 -19.79
C PHE A 43 19.88 -19.79 -19.63
N ASP A 44 20.18 -21.04 -19.96
CA ASP A 44 19.25 -22.16 -19.83
C ASP A 44 18.86 -22.43 -18.36
N ALA A 45 19.83 -22.39 -17.45
CA ALA A 45 19.56 -22.54 -16.01
C ALA A 45 18.65 -21.40 -15.49
N TYR A 46 18.87 -20.16 -15.97
CA TYR A 46 18.01 -19.03 -15.64
C TYR A 46 16.58 -19.22 -16.15
N VAL A 47 16.41 -19.60 -17.42
CA VAL A 47 15.10 -19.85 -18.00
C VAL A 47 14.37 -20.99 -17.27
N ARG A 48 15.06 -22.10 -16.97
CA ARG A 48 14.47 -23.24 -16.24
C ARG A 48 14.02 -22.85 -14.83
N SER A 49 14.84 -22.13 -14.08
CA SER A 49 14.50 -21.69 -12.71
C SER A 49 13.23 -20.83 -12.68
N TRP A 50 13.14 -19.85 -13.58
CA TRP A 50 11.94 -19.00 -13.68
C TRP A 50 10.74 -19.75 -14.24
N THR A 51 10.92 -20.70 -15.14
CA THR A 51 9.84 -21.56 -15.63
C THR A 51 9.20 -22.34 -14.48
N VAL A 52 10.00 -22.95 -13.60
CA VAL A 52 9.49 -23.67 -12.43
C VAL A 52 8.71 -22.73 -11.50
N VAL A 53 9.21 -21.53 -11.23
CA VAL A 53 8.54 -20.55 -10.36
C VAL A 53 7.20 -20.12 -10.98
N LEU A 54 7.17 -19.85 -12.28
CA LEU A 54 5.94 -19.46 -12.98
C LEU A 54 4.92 -20.61 -13.02
N LEU A 55 5.35 -21.85 -13.23
CA LEU A 55 4.49 -23.02 -13.15
C LEU A 55 3.90 -23.21 -11.74
N LEU A 56 4.71 -23.03 -10.70
CA LEU A 56 4.24 -23.05 -9.31
C LEU A 56 3.14 -21.98 -9.07
N LEU A 57 3.35 -20.77 -9.57
CA LEU A 57 2.35 -19.70 -9.51
C LEU A 57 1.07 -20.08 -10.28
N CYS A 58 1.19 -20.62 -11.48
CA CYS A 58 0.04 -21.09 -12.26
C CYS A 58 -0.77 -22.12 -11.50
N VAL A 59 -0.11 -23.17 -10.96
CA VAL A 59 -0.77 -24.21 -10.16
C VAL A 59 -1.45 -23.62 -8.94
N THR A 60 -0.78 -22.71 -8.24
CA THR A 60 -1.37 -22.03 -7.06
C THR A 60 -2.61 -21.22 -7.43
N LEU A 61 -2.56 -20.44 -8.53
CA LEU A 61 -3.69 -19.65 -8.99
C LEU A 61 -4.87 -20.53 -9.45
N VAL A 62 -4.60 -21.63 -10.14
CA VAL A 62 -5.64 -22.60 -10.53
C VAL A 62 -6.27 -23.24 -9.30
N ALA A 63 -5.47 -23.68 -8.33
CA ALA A 63 -5.97 -24.26 -7.09
C ALA A 63 -6.83 -23.27 -6.29
N LEU A 64 -6.39 -22.01 -6.17
CA LEU A 64 -7.16 -20.94 -5.55
C LEU A 64 -8.45 -20.65 -6.33
N GLY A 65 -8.40 -20.63 -7.66
CA GLY A 65 -9.58 -20.46 -8.51
C GLY A 65 -10.62 -21.56 -8.27
N LEU A 66 -10.18 -22.80 -8.26
CA LEU A 66 -11.06 -23.96 -7.98
C LEU A 66 -11.63 -23.92 -6.54
N TYR A 67 -10.81 -23.52 -5.58
CA TYR A 67 -11.27 -23.32 -4.20
C TYR A 67 -12.34 -22.22 -4.14
N HIS A 68 -12.12 -21.08 -4.79
CA HIS A 68 -13.07 -19.96 -4.78
C HIS A 68 -14.39 -20.28 -5.48
N LEU A 69 -14.39 -21.13 -6.52
CA LEU A 69 -15.64 -21.60 -7.15
C LEU A 69 -16.57 -22.33 -6.15
N ARG A 70 -16.01 -22.93 -5.08
CA ARG A 70 -16.79 -23.63 -4.06
C ARG A 70 -17.00 -22.81 -2.79
N ALA A 71 -16.03 -21.99 -2.40
CA ALA A 71 -16.02 -21.27 -1.13
C ALA A 71 -16.73 -19.91 -1.19
N LEU A 72 -16.71 -19.24 -2.35
CA LEU A 72 -17.37 -17.95 -2.48
C LEU A 72 -18.88 -18.15 -2.69
N PRO A 73 -19.72 -17.38 -1.96
CA PRO A 73 -21.14 -17.37 -2.23
C PRO A 73 -21.39 -16.87 -3.65
N SER A 74 -22.29 -17.53 -4.36
CA SER A 74 -22.78 -17.08 -5.66
C SER A 74 -23.47 -15.72 -5.45
N GLY A 75 -22.71 -14.65 -5.62
CA GLY A 75 -23.17 -13.28 -5.45
C GLY A 75 -23.81 -12.74 -6.71
N GLY A 76 -25.06 -12.32 -6.58
CA GLY A 76 -25.75 -11.55 -7.61
C GLY A 76 -26.70 -12.36 -8.48
N SER A 77 -27.84 -11.76 -8.84
CA SER A 77 -28.69 -12.22 -9.92
C SER A 77 -27.88 -12.25 -11.21
N ALA A 78 -27.89 -13.37 -11.92
CA ALA A 78 -27.31 -13.49 -13.24
C ALA A 78 -27.79 -12.28 -14.09
N SER A 79 -26.87 -11.47 -14.55
CA SER A 79 -27.22 -10.46 -15.54
C SER A 79 -27.57 -11.23 -16.80
N GLU A 80 -28.86 -11.35 -17.09
CA GLU A 80 -29.32 -11.80 -18.39
C GLU A 80 -28.54 -11.05 -19.46
N GLY A 81 -28.04 -11.77 -20.46
CA GLY A 81 -27.09 -11.32 -21.47
C GLY A 81 -27.37 -9.92 -22.02
N ARG A 82 -26.76 -8.93 -21.36
CA ARG A 82 -26.88 -7.53 -21.79
C ARG A 82 -25.95 -7.28 -22.95
N SER A 83 -26.45 -6.63 -23.96
CA SER A 83 -25.67 -6.11 -25.10
C SER A 83 -24.50 -5.26 -24.56
N LEU A 84 -23.38 -5.21 -25.33
CA LEU A 84 -22.26 -4.28 -25.03
C LEU A 84 -22.74 -2.83 -24.84
N ARG A 85 -23.79 -2.43 -25.54
CA ARG A 85 -24.43 -1.11 -25.42
C ARG A 85 -25.08 -0.91 -24.07
N ASP A 86 -25.72 -1.94 -23.52
CA ASP A 86 -26.32 -1.91 -22.16
C ASP A 86 -25.23 -1.86 -21.08
N GLY A 87 -24.11 -2.56 -21.30
CA GLY A 87 -22.94 -2.50 -20.44
C GLY A 87 -22.32 -1.09 -20.38
N LEU A 88 -22.18 -0.43 -21.54
CA LEU A 88 -21.67 0.95 -21.61
C LEU A 88 -22.63 1.98 -21.01
N SER A 89 -23.94 1.82 -21.19
CA SER A 89 -24.94 2.70 -20.57
C SER A 89 -24.94 2.52 -19.04
N GLY A 90 -24.84 1.27 -18.55
CA GLY A 90 -24.68 0.97 -17.14
C GLY A 90 -23.41 1.57 -16.54
N LEU A 91 -22.29 1.54 -17.26
CA LEU A 91 -21.06 2.17 -16.83
C LEU A 91 -21.20 3.69 -16.68
N LYS A 92 -21.86 4.36 -17.64
CA LYS A 92 -22.16 5.80 -17.54
C LYS A 92 -23.00 6.13 -16.31
N GLU A 93 -24.04 5.33 -16.04
CA GLU A 93 -24.88 5.49 -14.85
C GLU A 93 -24.05 5.37 -13.55
N VAL A 94 -23.20 4.35 -13.48
CA VAL A 94 -22.33 4.11 -12.31
C VAL A 94 -21.35 5.26 -12.09
N ILE A 95 -20.72 5.77 -13.17
CA ILE A 95 -19.79 6.91 -13.08
C ILE A 95 -20.56 8.18 -12.65
N ALA A 96 -21.69 8.47 -13.27
CA ALA A 96 -22.50 9.63 -12.89
C ALA A 96 -22.95 9.54 -11.43
N ALA A 97 -23.43 8.38 -10.99
CA ALA A 97 -23.83 8.14 -9.60
C ALA A 97 -22.65 8.32 -8.61
N PHE A 98 -21.41 8.03 -9.00
CA PHE A 98 -20.23 8.29 -8.18
C PHE A 98 -20.00 9.79 -7.96
N PHE A 99 -19.97 10.58 -9.05
CA PHE A 99 -19.65 12.01 -8.98
C PHE A 99 -20.80 12.89 -8.46
N THR A 100 -22.03 12.37 -8.44
CA THR A 100 -23.20 13.05 -7.86
C THR A 100 -23.40 12.81 -6.36
N LYS A 101 -22.56 11.96 -5.75
CA LYS A 101 -22.63 11.73 -4.30
C LYS A 101 -22.40 13.01 -3.49
N ARG A 102 -23.12 13.11 -2.39
CA ARG A 102 -22.91 14.20 -1.42
C ARG A 102 -21.46 14.14 -0.91
N HIS A 103 -20.78 15.27 -0.91
CA HIS A 103 -19.41 15.44 -0.43
C HIS A 103 -18.32 14.67 -1.21
N ILE A 104 -18.61 14.15 -2.41
CA ILE A 104 -17.65 13.33 -3.17
C ILE A 104 -16.30 14.03 -3.40
N TRP A 105 -16.32 15.35 -3.65
CA TRP A 105 -15.10 16.13 -3.88
C TRP A 105 -14.21 16.23 -2.63
N TYR A 106 -14.83 16.31 -1.43
CA TYR A 106 -14.08 16.19 -0.17
C TYR A 106 -13.46 14.81 0.00
N TYR A 107 -14.18 13.76 -0.39
CA TYR A 107 -13.70 12.39 -0.31
C TYR A 107 -12.55 12.14 -1.29
N ILE A 108 -12.66 12.63 -2.53
CA ILE A 108 -11.59 12.55 -3.53
C ILE A 108 -10.35 13.33 -3.03
N ALA A 109 -10.53 14.57 -2.56
CA ALA A 109 -9.44 15.37 -2.00
C ALA A 109 -8.79 14.66 -0.81
N PHE A 110 -9.58 14.07 0.09
CA PHE A 110 -9.07 13.30 1.23
C PHE A 110 -8.24 12.12 0.77
N ILE A 111 -8.73 11.30 -0.17
CA ILE A 111 -8.01 10.13 -0.69
C ILE A 111 -6.67 10.52 -1.30
N ILE A 112 -6.64 11.60 -2.10
CA ILE A 112 -5.43 12.09 -2.77
C ILE A 112 -4.44 12.64 -1.74
N LEU A 113 -4.89 13.55 -0.89
CA LEU A 113 -4.01 14.27 0.02
C LEU A 113 -3.53 13.40 1.18
N TYR A 114 -4.31 12.42 1.63
CA TYR A 114 -3.94 11.50 2.69
C TYR A 114 -2.65 10.73 2.37
N ARG A 115 -2.47 10.33 1.10
CA ARG A 115 -1.32 9.55 0.61
C ARG A 115 -0.27 10.38 -0.13
N LEU A 116 -0.39 11.70 -0.12
CA LEU A 116 0.51 12.57 -0.88
C LEU A 116 1.97 12.38 -0.47
N GLY A 117 2.25 12.38 0.83
CA GLY A 117 3.59 12.15 1.38
C GLY A 117 4.15 10.77 1.03
N GLU A 118 3.32 9.72 1.14
CA GLU A 118 3.71 8.35 0.81
C GLU A 118 4.14 8.22 -0.65
N GLY A 119 3.40 8.82 -1.58
CA GLY A 119 3.72 8.73 -3.00
C GLY A 119 5.12 9.28 -3.33
N PHE A 120 5.55 10.34 -2.64
CA PHE A 120 6.90 10.86 -2.76
C PHE A 120 7.94 9.92 -2.13
N VAL A 121 7.68 9.42 -0.92
CA VAL A 121 8.61 8.59 -0.15
C VAL A 121 8.86 7.24 -0.83
N MET A 122 7.83 6.57 -1.29
CA MET A 122 7.86 5.17 -1.74
C MET A 122 8.88 4.89 -2.85
N LYS A 123 9.14 5.87 -3.73
CA LYS A 123 10.09 5.71 -4.84
C LYS A 123 11.50 6.10 -4.48
N ILE A 124 11.66 7.08 -3.62
CA ILE A 124 12.99 7.67 -3.33
C ILE A 124 13.68 6.95 -2.17
N VAL A 125 12.95 6.40 -1.20
CA VAL A 125 13.55 5.71 -0.05
C VAL A 125 14.50 4.58 -0.46
N PRO A 126 14.14 3.63 -1.35
CA PRO A 126 15.09 2.57 -1.74
C PRO A 126 16.37 3.13 -2.39
N LEU A 127 16.26 4.22 -3.16
CA LEU A 127 17.41 4.88 -3.78
C LEU A 127 18.28 5.56 -2.71
N PHE A 128 17.65 6.28 -1.77
CA PHE A 128 18.33 6.91 -0.64
C PHE A 128 19.07 5.91 0.26
N LEU A 129 18.43 4.78 0.57
CA LEU A 129 19.05 3.74 1.39
C LEU A 129 20.29 3.15 0.72
N LYS A 130 20.28 3.03 -0.61
CA LYS A 130 21.36 2.44 -1.40
C LYS A 130 22.46 3.43 -1.81
N ALA A 131 22.10 4.69 -2.05
CA ALA A 131 23.04 5.72 -2.50
C ALA A 131 24.20 5.89 -1.52
N ASP A 132 25.39 6.18 -2.06
CA ASP A 132 26.60 6.37 -1.26
C ASP A 132 26.45 7.52 -0.24
N THR A 133 27.11 7.37 0.90
CA THR A 133 27.11 8.41 1.95
C THR A 133 27.67 9.75 1.47
N ALA A 134 28.63 9.72 0.55
CA ALA A 134 29.16 10.94 -0.10
C ALA A 134 28.10 11.70 -0.90
N SER A 135 27.12 11.01 -1.48
CA SER A 135 25.97 11.62 -2.19
C SER A 135 24.79 11.92 -1.28
N GLY A 136 24.94 11.76 0.03
CA GLY A 136 23.89 12.02 1.02
C GLY A 136 22.98 10.83 1.30
N GLY A 137 23.26 9.65 0.73
CA GLY A 137 22.57 8.40 1.00
C GLY A 137 23.09 7.68 2.26
N LEU A 138 22.65 6.45 2.50
CA LEU A 138 23.07 5.65 3.65
C LEU A 138 24.05 4.51 3.29
N GLY A 139 24.31 4.24 2.02
CA GLY A 139 25.27 3.24 1.56
C GLY A 139 24.92 1.80 1.94
N LEU A 140 23.62 1.47 2.12
CA LEU A 140 23.22 0.13 2.52
C LEU A 140 23.40 -0.88 1.38
N THR A 141 23.82 -2.08 1.75
CA THR A 141 23.88 -3.21 0.82
C THR A 141 22.47 -3.71 0.47
N ASN A 142 22.32 -4.37 -0.67
CA ASN A 142 21.06 -4.99 -1.06
C ASN A 142 20.53 -5.98 -0.01
N GLN A 143 21.42 -6.69 0.68
CA GLN A 143 21.06 -7.62 1.77
C GLN A 143 20.47 -6.88 2.96
N GLN A 144 21.07 -5.76 3.38
CA GLN A 144 20.55 -4.91 4.47
C GLN A 144 19.21 -4.31 4.10
N ILE A 145 19.04 -3.79 2.89
CA ILE A 145 17.77 -3.27 2.40
C ILE A 145 16.72 -4.39 2.40
N GLY A 146 17.04 -5.58 1.88
CA GLY A 146 16.13 -6.73 1.89
C GLY A 146 15.70 -7.13 3.30
N LEU A 147 16.61 -7.10 4.26
CA LEU A 147 16.31 -7.45 5.64
C LEU A 147 15.46 -6.40 6.34
N TYR A 148 15.91 -5.13 6.36
CA TYR A 148 15.25 -4.08 7.14
C TYR A 148 14.00 -3.55 6.44
N TYR A 149 14.10 -3.20 5.18
CA TYR A 149 13.00 -2.64 4.40
C TYR A 149 12.02 -3.72 3.92
N GLY A 150 12.53 -4.87 3.47
CA GLY A 150 11.71 -5.98 3.00
C GLY A 150 11.10 -6.78 4.16
N THR A 151 11.92 -7.38 5.03
CA THR A 151 11.45 -8.36 6.02
C THR A 151 10.89 -7.70 7.27
N PHE A 152 11.68 -6.86 7.96
CA PHE A 152 11.22 -6.22 9.19
C PHE A 152 10.15 -5.16 8.92
N GLY A 153 10.27 -4.42 7.81
CA GLY A 153 9.24 -3.49 7.38
C GLY A 153 7.91 -4.20 7.10
N ALA A 154 7.90 -5.30 6.36
CA ALA A 154 6.68 -6.06 6.11
C ALA A 154 6.06 -6.61 7.39
N GLY A 155 6.86 -7.11 8.33
CA GLY A 155 6.40 -7.54 9.66
C GLY A 155 5.77 -6.39 10.46
N ALA A 156 6.41 -5.23 10.46
CA ALA A 156 5.91 -4.02 11.13
C ALA A 156 4.58 -3.54 10.51
N PHE A 157 4.48 -3.53 9.18
CA PHE A 157 3.23 -3.22 8.48
C PHE A 157 2.10 -4.17 8.90
N LEU A 158 2.38 -5.46 8.94
CA LEU A 158 1.41 -6.49 9.32
C LEU A 158 0.88 -6.24 10.74
N ILE A 159 1.77 -6.01 11.70
CA ILE A 159 1.41 -5.70 13.09
C ILE A 159 0.61 -4.39 13.13
N GLY A 160 1.07 -3.34 12.45
CA GLY A 160 0.40 -2.05 12.38
C GLY A 160 -1.02 -2.16 11.84
N SER A 161 -1.22 -2.88 10.74
CA SER A 161 -2.54 -3.06 10.12
C SER A 161 -3.51 -3.84 11.01
N LEU A 162 -3.05 -4.90 11.67
CA LEU A 162 -3.87 -5.64 12.63
C LEU A 162 -4.30 -4.78 13.81
N LEU A 163 -3.34 -4.08 14.43
CA LEU A 163 -3.62 -3.21 15.58
C LEU A 163 -4.56 -2.06 15.20
N ALA A 164 -4.42 -1.48 14.01
CA ALA A 164 -5.34 -0.46 13.50
C ALA A 164 -6.76 -0.99 13.39
N GLY A 165 -6.94 -2.20 12.83
CA GLY A 165 -8.25 -2.84 12.73
C GLY A 165 -8.95 -2.96 14.08
N TYR A 166 -8.23 -3.41 15.12
CA TYR A 166 -8.77 -3.52 16.48
C TYR A 166 -9.00 -2.13 17.13
N TYR A 167 -8.10 -1.18 16.90
CA TYR A 167 -8.22 0.18 17.44
C TYR A 167 -9.46 0.88 16.88
N ILE A 168 -9.68 0.80 15.56
CA ILE A 168 -10.84 1.39 14.90
C ILE A 168 -12.13 0.68 15.33
N ALA A 169 -12.12 -0.65 15.42
CA ALA A 169 -13.28 -1.42 15.83
C ALA A 169 -13.79 -1.06 17.23
N ARG A 170 -12.89 -0.66 18.14
CA ARG A 170 -13.25 -0.24 19.51
C ARG A 170 -13.74 1.20 19.61
N ARG A 171 -13.22 2.11 18.78
CA ARG A 171 -13.43 3.57 18.96
C ARG A 171 -14.24 4.21 17.85
N GLY A 172 -14.48 3.49 16.74
CA GLY A 172 -15.09 4.00 15.52
C GLY A 172 -14.13 4.78 14.64
N LEU A 173 -14.35 4.74 13.33
CA LEU A 173 -13.48 5.38 12.35
C LEU A 173 -13.44 6.91 12.51
N ARG A 174 -14.59 7.54 12.70
CA ARG A 174 -14.72 9.01 12.83
C ARG A 174 -13.83 9.60 13.94
N ARG A 175 -13.76 8.90 15.09
CA ARG A 175 -12.96 9.37 16.24
C ARG A 175 -11.47 9.10 16.06
N THR A 176 -11.11 8.09 15.27
CA THR A 176 -9.72 7.62 15.14
C THR A 176 -9.03 8.13 13.88
N LEU A 177 -9.76 8.62 12.87
CA LEU A 177 -9.23 8.94 11.55
C LEU A 177 -8.05 9.93 11.60
N PHE A 178 -8.13 10.96 12.45
CA PHE A 178 -7.04 11.92 12.59
C PHE A 178 -5.79 11.29 13.23
N THR A 179 -5.96 10.44 14.25
CA THR A 179 -4.85 9.68 14.85
C THR A 179 -4.20 8.75 13.84
N LEU A 180 -5.02 8.08 13.01
CA LEU A 180 -4.53 7.22 11.92
C LEU A 180 -3.72 8.03 10.90
N CYS A 181 -4.18 9.23 10.54
CA CYS A 181 -3.46 10.15 9.66
C CYS A 181 -2.11 10.57 10.25
N CYS A 182 -2.07 10.88 11.55
CA CYS A 182 -0.82 11.23 12.25
C CYS A 182 0.17 10.04 12.24
N ILE A 183 -0.28 8.86 12.64
CA ILE A 183 0.56 7.65 12.70
C ILE A 183 1.03 7.24 11.29
N PHE A 184 0.26 7.54 10.24
CA PHE A 184 0.63 7.28 8.85
C PHE A 184 1.70 8.25 8.32
N ASN A 185 1.52 9.55 8.54
CA ASN A 185 2.32 10.58 7.88
C ASN A 185 3.54 11.04 8.69
N LEU A 186 3.46 11.12 10.03
CA LEU A 186 4.58 11.60 10.84
C LEU A 186 5.84 10.71 10.74
N PRO A 187 5.74 9.37 10.65
CA PRO A 187 6.91 8.52 10.51
C PRO A 187 7.76 8.77 9.25
N PHE A 188 7.23 9.41 8.20
CA PHE A 188 8.07 9.83 7.06
C PHE A 188 9.20 10.79 7.48
N GLY A 189 9.03 11.49 8.61
CA GLY A 189 10.08 12.30 9.22
C GLY A 189 11.32 11.51 9.63
N VAL A 190 11.21 10.19 9.82
CA VAL A 190 12.36 9.31 10.06
C VAL A 190 13.37 9.43 8.93
N TYR A 191 12.91 9.45 7.67
CA TYR A 191 13.82 9.58 6.52
C TYR A 191 14.50 10.95 6.46
N ALA A 192 13.82 12.02 6.90
CA ALA A 192 14.44 13.33 7.05
C ALA A 192 15.55 13.30 8.11
N LEU A 193 15.29 12.67 9.26
CA LEU A 193 16.30 12.49 10.32
C LEU A 193 17.47 11.61 9.85
N LEU A 194 17.19 10.49 9.18
CA LEU A 194 18.23 9.63 8.62
C LEU A 194 19.08 10.33 7.55
N ALA A 195 18.48 11.16 6.69
CA ALA A 195 19.22 11.93 5.70
C ALA A 195 20.03 13.06 6.31
N TRP A 196 19.58 13.62 7.44
CA TRP A 196 20.29 14.71 8.12
C TRP A 196 21.47 14.20 8.94
N PHE A 197 21.27 13.17 9.75
CA PHE A 197 22.26 12.65 10.67
C PHE A 197 23.14 11.54 10.12
N GLN A 198 22.71 10.85 9.05
CA GLN A 198 23.42 9.73 8.41
C GLN A 198 24.04 8.75 9.42
N PRO A 199 23.25 8.17 10.35
CA PRO A 199 23.79 7.33 11.39
C PRO A 199 24.42 6.07 10.81
N SER A 200 25.61 5.70 11.30
CA SER A 200 26.28 4.44 10.96
C SER A 200 25.69 3.23 11.67
N SER A 201 24.88 3.46 12.71
CA SER A 201 24.23 2.38 13.47
C SER A 201 23.05 1.78 12.69
N MET A 202 23.19 0.52 12.31
CA MET A 202 22.13 -0.23 11.63
C MET A 202 20.86 -0.41 12.48
N TRP A 203 20.97 -0.37 13.82
CA TRP A 203 19.81 -0.40 14.70
C TRP A 203 18.95 0.88 14.60
N LEU A 204 19.59 2.03 14.44
CA LEU A 204 18.88 3.30 14.25
C LEU A 204 18.20 3.35 12.88
N VAL A 205 18.92 2.93 11.84
CA VAL A 205 18.35 2.87 10.48
C VAL A 205 17.19 1.88 10.39
N GLY A 206 17.41 0.65 10.86
CA GLY A 206 16.40 -0.41 10.87
C GLY A 206 15.21 -0.08 11.75
N GLY A 207 15.44 0.47 12.96
CA GLY A 207 14.39 0.92 13.87
C GLY A 207 13.52 2.01 13.23
N GLY A 208 14.14 2.96 12.55
CA GLY A 208 13.44 4.00 11.80
C GLY A 208 12.53 3.43 10.70
N ILE A 209 13.04 2.50 9.90
CA ILE A 209 12.27 1.81 8.86
C ILE A 209 11.08 1.04 9.47
N VAL A 210 11.30 0.33 10.58
CA VAL A 210 10.25 -0.43 11.28
C VAL A 210 9.13 0.51 11.77
N VAL A 211 9.49 1.66 12.34
CA VAL A 211 8.52 2.68 12.81
C VAL A 211 7.70 3.23 11.65
N GLU A 212 8.34 3.53 10.52
CA GLU A 212 7.63 4.04 9.34
C GLU A 212 6.67 2.99 8.77
N TYR A 213 7.12 1.74 8.58
CA TYR A 213 6.27 0.68 8.06
C TYR A 213 5.11 0.31 8.99
N PHE A 214 5.34 0.37 10.30
CA PHE A 214 4.26 0.25 11.27
C PHE A 214 3.22 1.35 11.08
N GLY A 215 3.66 2.60 10.97
CA GLY A 215 2.78 3.75 10.72
C GLY A 215 2.03 3.61 9.40
N TYR A 216 2.71 3.16 8.36
CA TYR A 216 2.12 2.86 7.05
C TYR A 216 1.00 1.82 7.17
N GLY A 217 1.26 0.66 7.79
CA GLY A 217 0.24 -0.37 7.99
C GLY A 217 -0.93 0.12 8.83
N PHE A 218 -0.65 0.86 9.90
CA PHE A 218 -1.66 1.37 10.82
C PHE A 218 -2.60 2.38 10.15
N GLY A 219 -2.06 3.35 9.41
CA GLY A 219 -2.87 4.40 8.78
C GLY A 219 -3.58 3.96 7.51
N PHE A 220 -3.01 3.00 6.76
CA PHE A 220 -3.59 2.49 5.53
C PHE A 220 -4.95 1.81 5.74
N VAL A 221 -5.15 1.11 6.87
CA VAL A 221 -6.43 0.52 7.25
C VAL A 221 -7.52 1.58 7.40
N GLY A 222 -7.17 2.74 7.97
CA GLY A 222 -8.10 3.86 8.13
C GLY A 222 -8.59 4.42 6.80
N LEU A 223 -7.68 4.63 5.85
CA LEU A 223 -8.05 5.09 4.51
C LEU A 223 -8.94 4.08 3.77
N THR A 224 -8.55 2.79 3.81
CA THR A 224 -9.32 1.73 3.17
C THR A 224 -10.72 1.64 3.74
N LEU A 225 -10.85 1.67 5.06
CA LEU A 225 -12.13 1.64 5.75
C LEU A 225 -12.96 2.90 5.44
N PHE A 226 -12.33 4.08 5.37
CA PHE A 226 -13.00 5.31 4.97
C PHE A 226 -13.60 5.19 3.57
N MET A 227 -12.84 4.69 2.60
CA MET A 227 -13.35 4.45 1.25
C MET A 227 -14.54 3.50 1.25
N MET A 228 -14.48 2.43 2.04
CA MET A 228 -15.58 1.44 2.12
C MET A 228 -16.82 2.00 2.81
N GLN A 229 -16.67 2.84 3.85
CA GLN A 229 -17.80 3.30 4.66
C GLN A 229 -18.38 4.64 4.20
N GLN A 230 -17.56 5.54 3.64
CA GLN A 230 -18.01 6.89 3.28
C GLN A 230 -18.14 7.10 1.76
N VAL A 231 -17.29 6.44 0.95
CA VAL A 231 -17.30 6.61 -0.50
C VAL A 231 -18.12 5.55 -1.22
N ALA A 232 -17.95 4.30 -0.82
CA ALA A 232 -18.57 3.17 -1.49
C ALA A 232 -20.10 3.05 -1.31
N PRO A 233 -20.74 3.37 -0.15
CA PRO A 233 -22.13 3.01 0.09
C PRO A 233 -23.09 3.49 -1.00
N GLY A 234 -24.11 2.67 -1.29
CA GLY A 234 -25.16 2.92 -2.28
C GLY A 234 -25.33 1.74 -3.25
N ARG A 235 -26.16 1.92 -4.29
CA ARG A 235 -26.55 0.87 -5.25
C ARG A 235 -25.33 0.20 -5.94
N HIS A 236 -24.27 0.97 -6.21
CA HIS A 236 -23.08 0.52 -6.94
C HIS A 236 -21.83 0.43 -6.06
N GLN A 237 -21.98 -0.09 -4.83
CA GLN A 237 -20.96 -0.08 -3.78
C GLN A 237 -19.58 -0.61 -4.25
N MET A 238 -19.53 -1.76 -4.91
CA MET A 238 -18.28 -2.36 -5.36
C MET A 238 -17.57 -1.51 -6.42
N ALA A 239 -18.33 -0.98 -7.39
CA ALA A 239 -17.79 -0.12 -8.43
C ALA A 239 -17.29 1.22 -7.86
N HIS A 240 -18.02 1.81 -6.92
CA HIS A 240 -17.61 3.06 -6.27
C HIS A 240 -16.36 2.87 -5.39
N TYR A 241 -16.23 1.72 -4.72
CA TYR A 241 -14.99 1.37 -4.03
C TYR A 241 -13.82 1.19 -5.01
N ALA A 242 -14.06 0.54 -6.15
CA ALA A 242 -13.04 0.39 -7.19
C ALA A 242 -12.58 1.75 -7.75
N PHE A 243 -13.50 2.69 -7.99
CA PHE A 243 -13.14 4.06 -8.41
C PHE A 243 -12.31 4.79 -7.34
N ALA A 244 -12.72 4.72 -6.08
CA ALA A 244 -11.96 5.31 -4.97
C ALA A 244 -10.54 4.72 -4.89
N SER A 245 -10.40 3.39 -5.02
CA SER A 245 -9.11 2.70 -5.05
C SER A 245 -8.28 3.07 -6.28
N GLY A 246 -8.92 3.27 -7.43
CA GLY A 246 -8.27 3.78 -8.64
C GLY A 246 -7.70 5.18 -8.45
N ILE A 247 -8.47 6.11 -7.88
CA ILE A 247 -8.03 7.47 -7.54
C ILE A 247 -6.87 7.43 -6.54
N MET A 248 -6.97 6.59 -5.52
CA MET A 248 -5.92 6.37 -4.52
C MET A 248 -4.58 5.94 -5.17
N ASN A 249 -4.63 4.96 -6.07
CA ASN A 249 -3.43 4.47 -6.76
C ASN A 249 -2.89 5.49 -7.77
N LEU A 250 -3.77 6.20 -8.48
CA LEU A 250 -3.37 7.27 -9.40
C LEU A 250 -2.64 8.40 -8.66
N SER A 251 -3.10 8.79 -7.46
CA SER A 251 -2.41 9.77 -6.63
C SER A 251 -0.97 9.37 -6.32
N VAL A 252 -0.75 8.13 -5.85
CA VAL A 252 0.59 7.61 -5.54
C VAL A 252 1.45 7.48 -6.80
N MET A 253 0.86 7.11 -7.92
CA MET A 253 1.58 7.02 -9.19
C MET A 253 2.08 8.39 -9.66
N LEU A 254 1.22 9.41 -9.66
CA LEU A 254 1.57 10.77 -10.09
C LEU A 254 2.62 11.41 -9.18
N THR A 255 2.47 11.29 -7.87
CA THR A 255 3.46 11.79 -6.90
C THR A 255 4.77 11.02 -6.98
N GLY A 256 4.70 9.71 -7.23
CA GLY A 256 5.89 8.88 -7.47
C GLY A 256 6.66 9.27 -8.74
N MET A 257 5.97 9.67 -9.81
CA MET A 257 6.61 10.22 -11.02
C MET A 257 7.28 11.56 -10.74
N ALA A 258 6.60 12.46 -10.03
CA ALA A 258 7.14 13.76 -9.66
C ALA A 258 8.33 13.63 -8.68
N SER A 259 8.36 12.59 -7.85
CA SER A 259 9.41 12.40 -6.84
C SER A 259 10.81 12.21 -7.44
N GLY A 260 10.91 11.47 -8.57
CA GLY A 260 12.18 11.30 -9.26
C GLY A 260 12.75 12.63 -9.72
N PHE A 261 11.95 13.42 -10.45
CA PHE A 261 12.35 14.75 -10.92
C PHE A 261 12.73 15.68 -9.75
N LEU A 262 11.96 15.68 -8.66
CA LEU A 262 12.26 16.52 -7.50
C LEU A 262 13.53 16.08 -6.76
N SER A 263 13.77 14.76 -6.65
CA SER A 263 14.98 14.25 -6.01
C SER A 263 16.26 14.54 -6.78
N ASP A 264 16.17 14.69 -8.10
CA ASP A 264 17.33 15.08 -8.94
C ASP A 264 17.68 16.57 -8.79
N LEU A 265 16.68 17.41 -8.45
CA LEU A 265 16.87 18.86 -8.29
C LEU A 265 17.36 19.25 -6.89
N MET A 266 17.26 18.39 -5.90
CA MET A 266 17.56 18.70 -4.50
C MET A 266 18.24 17.54 -3.80
N SER A 267 19.02 17.85 -2.74
CA SER A 267 19.61 16.82 -1.89
C SER A 267 18.54 16.00 -1.14
N TYR A 268 18.84 14.77 -0.76
CA TYR A 268 17.94 13.92 0.05
C TYR A 268 17.44 14.63 1.32
N ARG A 269 18.28 15.44 1.97
CA ARG A 269 17.91 16.23 3.15
C ARG A 269 16.75 17.18 2.85
N ILE A 270 16.88 17.98 1.79
CA ILE A 270 15.84 18.93 1.39
C ILE A 270 14.62 18.20 0.87
N PHE A 271 14.80 17.12 0.11
CA PHE A 271 13.71 16.31 -0.41
C PHE A 271 12.81 15.77 0.70
N PHE A 272 13.37 15.11 1.72
CA PHE A 272 12.56 14.57 2.81
C PHE A 272 11.92 15.65 3.71
N LEU A 273 12.54 16.82 3.84
CA LEU A 273 11.89 17.98 4.48
C LEU A 273 10.70 18.47 3.65
N ALA A 274 10.85 18.56 2.31
CA ALA A 274 9.75 18.92 1.42
C ALA A 274 8.60 17.89 1.48
N VAL A 275 8.93 16.60 1.59
CA VAL A 275 7.93 15.55 1.82
C VAL A 275 7.16 15.79 3.12
N MET A 276 7.84 16.14 4.22
CA MET A 276 7.17 16.47 5.49
C MET A 276 6.20 17.66 5.34
N LEU A 277 6.58 18.70 4.59
CA LEU A 277 5.68 19.81 4.27
C LEU A 277 4.51 19.35 3.39
N ALA A 278 4.74 18.43 2.46
CA ALA A 278 3.69 17.86 1.61
C ALA A 278 2.69 16.99 2.40
N THR A 279 2.98 16.56 3.63
CA THR A 279 2.01 15.86 4.49
C THR A 279 1.02 16.80 5.18
N ILE A 280 1.31 18.11 5.27
CA ILE A 280 0.44 19.08 5.96
C ILE A 280 -1.00 19.07 5.42
N PRO A 281 -1.25 19.07 4.09
CA PRO A 281 -2.59 18.98 3.55
C PRO A 281 -3.37 17.74 4.00
N ALA A 282 -2.68 16.62 4.27
CA ALA A 282 -3.33 15.41 4.78
C ALA A 282 -3.97 15.64 6.16
N PHE A 283 -3.29 16.33 7.07
CA PHE A 283 -3.82 16.65 8.39
C PHE A 283 -5.00 17.61 8.32
N VAL A 284 -4.91 18.61 7.44
CA VAL A 284 -5.98 19.59 7.24
C VAL A 284 -7.24 18.93 6.69
N ILE A 285 -7.11 18.19 5.58
CA ILE A 285 -8.27 17.54 4.95
C ILE A 285 -8.89 16.47 5.84
N THR A 286 -8.10 15.77 6.64
CA THR A 286 -8.59 14.75 7.58
C THR A 286 -9.49 15.35 8.67
N ARG A 287 -9.24 16.60 9.07
CA ARG A 287 -10.12 17.32 10.01
C ARG A 287 -11.38 17.89 9.36
N LEU A 288 -11.31 18.21 8.09
CA LEU A 288 -12.40 18.84 7.34
C LEU A 288 -13.33 17.84 6.66
N VAL A 289 -12.87 16.61 6.41
CA VAL A 289 -13.65 15.61 5.68
C VAL A 289 -14.93 15.24 6.44
N PRO A 290 -16.11 15.41 5.80
CA PRO A 290 -17.38 15.10 6.43
C PRO A 290 -17.63 13.60 6.50
N PHE A 291 -18.33 13.16 7.54
CA PHE A 291 -18.84 11.78 7.66
C PHE A 291 -20.34 11.79 7.37
N THR A 292 -20.75 11.04 6.35
CA THR A 292 -22.17 10.94 5.94
C THR A 292 -22.85 9.75 6.61
N TYR A 293 -22.09 8.65 6.84
CA TYR A 293 -22.58 7.45 7.47
C TYR A 293 -21.97 7.32 8.88
N ASP A 294 -22.84 7.18 9.88
CA ASP A 294 -22.41 7.02 11.27
C ASP A 294 -21.80 5.64 11.49
N ASP A 295 -20.55 5.66 11.96
CA ASP A 295 -19.85 4.50 12.46
C ASP A 295 -20.14 4.42 13.97
N LYS A 296 -21.21 3.74 14.34
CA LYS A 296 -21.49 3.49 15.76
C LYS A 296 -20.49 2.45 16.27
N PRO A 297 -19.71 2.76 17.33
CA PRO A 297 -18.95 1.74 18.03
C PRO A 297 -19.93 0.63 18.48
N ASN A 298 -19.52 -0.62 18.33
CA ASN A 298 -20.27 -1.70 18.97
C ASN A 298 -20.23 -1.47 20.49
N ASP A 299 -21.28 -0.92 21.05
CA ASP A 299 -21.53 -0.94 22.50
C ASP A 299 -21.78 -2.41 22.89
N LYS A 300 -20.70 -3.12 23.20
CA LYS A 300 -20.71 -4.39 23.96
C LYS A 300 -19.52 -4.43 24.88
#